data_79009ac52336e5186ed124f129e07a13
#
_entry.id   79009ac52336e5186ed124f129e07a13
#
_cell.length_a   1.000
_cell.length_b   1.000
_cell.length_c   1.000
_cell.angle_alpha   90.00
_cell.angle_beta   90.00
_cell.angle_gamma   90.00
#
_symmetry.space_group_name_H-M   'P 1'
#
loop_
_entity.id
_entity.type
_entity.pdbx_description
1 polymer ?
#
loop_
_entity_poly.entity_id
_entity_poly.type
_entity_poly.pdbx_seq_one_letter_code
_entity_poly.pdbx_strand_id
1 'polypeptide(L)'
;PLLIELGRLLGEIVPVATHQRHREPASWKWARDSEPVAYSTSAPTARNGPVVLKLGVSATVTDDRIEAVLGSKPAIWSLSADAPGNDIIRHPDDQASYRKLLRGLFDRIKATHGPAGDLHVFPAVPASLAVETGRVRPRICAYSAHCMTLMLNCYPGPDDCIGRLLSALCHETEQHYLNASPIYP
;
A
#
# COMPACT_ATOMS: atom_id res chain seq x y z
N PRO A 1 -3.15 -6.46 0.96
CA PRO A 1 -2.10 -7.20 0.24
C PRO A 1 -2.58 -7.69 -1.12
N LEU A 2 -3.68 -8.46 -1.17
CA LEU A 2 -4.21 -9.05 -2.40
C LEU A 2 -4.45 -8.03 -3.52
N LEU A 3 -5.02 -6.86 -3.21
CA LEU A 3 -5.27 -5.82 -4.20
C LEU A 3 -4.00 -5.17 -4.73
N ILE A 4 -2.99 -5.02 -3.88
CA ILE A 4 -1.69 -4.50 -4.30
C ILE A 4 -1.00 -5.53 -5.20
N GLU A 5 -1.09 -6.82 -4.85
CA GLU A 5 -0.54 -7.89 -5.66
C GLU A 5 -1.27 -8.02 -7.01
N LEU A 6 -2.60 -7.89 -7.02
CA LEU A 6 -3.38 -7.78 -8.25
C LEU A 6 -2.89 -6.62 -9.12
N GLY A 7 -2.67 -5.45 -8.52
CA GLY A 7 -2.12 -4.29 -9.23
C GLY A 7 -0.74 -4.58 -9.84
N ARG A 8 0.12 -5.28 -9.11
CA ARG A 8 1.44 -5.70 -9.59
C ARG A 8 1.36 -6.63 -10.80
N LEU A 9 0.41 -7.58 -10.79
CA LEU A 9 0.18 -8.50 -11.90
C LEU A 9 -0.38 -7.79 -13.13
N LEU A 10 -1.28 -6.83 -12.95
CA LEU A 10 -1.83 -6.01 -14.04
C LEU A 10 -0.75 -5.11 -14.66
N GLY A 11 0.18 -4.62 -13.84
CA GLY A 11 1.27 -3.75 -14.28
C GLY A 11 0.80 -2.41 -14.83
N GLU A 12 1.72 -1.66 -15.41
CA GLU A 12 1.43 -0.35 -16.02
C GLU A 12 1.10 -0.45 -17.52
N ILE A 13 1.45 -1.58 -18.16
CA ILE A 13 1.33 -1.75 -19.61
C ILE A 13 -0.12 -1.96 -20.03
N VAL A 14 -0.91 -2.63 -19.18
CA VAL A 14 -2.33 -2.87 -19.45
C VAL A 14 -3.15 -1.65 -19.09
N PRO A 15 -3.95 -1.09 -20.00
CA PRO A 15 -4.89 -0.03 -19.67
C PRO A 15 -5.96 -0.57 -18.71
N VAL A 16 -5.95 -0.11 -17.48
CA VAL A 16 -6.92 -0.50 -16.45
C VAL A 16 -7.52 0.74 -15.84
N ALA A 17 -8.84 0.80 -15.78
CA ALA A 17 -9.57 1.79 -15.02
C ALA A 17 -9.99 1.17 -13.69
N THR A 18 -9.49 1.72 -12.59
CA THR A 18 -9.90 1.32 -11.24
C THR A 18 -11.00 2.25 -10.77
N HIS A 19 -12.08 1.68 -10.24
CA HIS A 19 -13.19 2.45 -9.68
C HIS A 19 -13.22 2.29 -8.16
N GLN A 20 -13.64 3.34 -7.47
CA GLN A 20 -13.89 3.32 -6.05
C GLN A 20 -15.39 3.23 -5.78
N ARG A 21 -15.80 2.27 -4.94
CA ARG A 21 -17.17 2.25 -4.43
C ARG A 21 -17.29 3.25 -3.30
N HIS A 22 -18.14 4.24 -3.46
CA HIS A 22 -18.50 5.18 -2.41
C HIS A 22 -19.55 4.57 -1.49
N ARG A 23 -19.54 4.95 -0.22
CA ARG A 23 -20.50 4.48 0.79
C ARG A 23 -21.68 5.42 0.88
N GLU A 24 -21.45 6.73 0.80
CA GLU A 24 -22.46 7.77 0.96
C GLU A 24 -22.34 8.85 -0.14
N PRO A 25 -23.29 8.92 -1.07
CA PRO A 25 -24.28 7.87 -1.40
C PRO A 25 -23.61 6.63 -2.00
N ALA A 26 -24.22 5.46 -1.79
CA ALA A 26 -23.70 4.21 -2.34
C ALA A 26 -23.65 4.27 -3.88
N SER A 27 -22.46 4.36 -4.46
CA SER A 27 -22.26 4.59 -5.88
C SER A 27 -20.89 4.12 -6.35
N TRP A 28 -20.80 3.75 -7.64
CA TRP A 28 -19.54 3.53 -8.35
C TRP A 28 -19.21 4.71 -9.29
N LYS A 29 -20.08 5.74 -9.35
CA LYS A 29 -19.90 6.89 -10.23
C LYS A 29 -18.94 7.88 -9.59
N TRP A 30 -18.04 8.41 -10.39
CA TRP A 30 -17.16 9.50 -9.99
C TRP A 30 -17.99 10.77 -9.73
N ALA A 31 -17.66 11.50 -8.70
CA ALA A 31 -18.23 12.82 -8.42
C ALA A 31 -17.63 13.85 -9.40
N ARG A 32 -18.48 14.71 -9.98
CA ARG A 32 -18.01 15.73 -10.94
C ARG A 32 -17.43 16.96 -10.25
N ASP A 33 -17.98 17.29 -9.08
CA ASP A 33 -17.73 18.54 -8.38
C ASP A 33 -17.08 18.29 -7.00
N SER A 34 -16.19 17.25 -6.90
CA SER A 34 -15.45 17.01 -5.69
C SER A 34 -14.17 17.85 -5.65
N GLU A 35 -13.84 18.37 -4.47
CA GLU A 35 -12.55 18.99 -4.23
C GLU A 35 -11.42 17.96 -4.42
N PRO A 36 -10.30 18.34 -5.08
CA PRO A 36 -9.15 17.44 -5.23
C PRO A 36 -8.57 17.04 -3.87
N VAL A 37 -8.14 15.80 -3.76
CA VAL A 37 -7.46 15.33 -2.56
C VAL A 37 -6.08 15.97 -2.46
N ALA A 38 -5.84 16.65 -1.35
CA ALA A 38 -4.52 17.15 -1.00
C ALA A 38 -3.69 16.01 -0.38
N TYR A 39 -2.54 15.73 -1.00
CA TYR A 39 -1.59 14.72 -0.55
C TYR A 39 -0.30 15.38 -0.08
N SER A 40 0.27 14.86 0.99
CA SER A 40 1.58 15.21 1.50
C SER A 40 2.55 14.04 1.45
N THR A 41 3.84 14.32 1.25
CA THR A 41 4.89 13.30 1.28
C THR A 41 5.99 13.72 2.24
N SER A 42 6.54 12.76 3.00
CA SER A 42 7.71 13.02 3.84
C SER A 42 8.82 12.01 3.59
N ALA A 43 10.04 12.43 3.91
CA ALA A 43 11.24 11.61 3.89
C ALA A 43 11.71 11.35 5.34
N PRO A 44 12.38 10.23 5.63
CA PRO A 44 12.91 9.96 6.94
C PRO A 44 14.05 10.91 7.30
N THR A 45 14.14 11.29 8.56
CA THR A 45 15.29 12.05 9.10
C THR A 45 16.51 11.15 9.24
N ALA A 46 16.31 9.91 9.72
CA ALA A 46 17.35 8.89 9.81
C ALA A 46 17.28 7.97 8.59
N ARG A 47 18.44 7.66 8.00
CA ARG A 47 18.53 6.81 6.81
C ARG A 47 18.89 5.35 7.13
N ASN A 48 19.17 5.05 8.39
CA ASN A 48 19.57 3.73 8.87
C ASN A 48 18.33 2.94 9.31
N GLY A 49 18.41 1.62 9.20
CA GLY A 49 17.33 0.70 9.59
C GLY A 49 16.47 0.24 8.41
N PRO A 50 15.45 -0.57 8.69
CA PRO A 50 14.52 -1.05 7.68
C PRO A 50 13.83 0.11 6.94
N VAL A 51 13.75 0.00 5.61
CA VAL A 51 13.11 1.04 4.79
C VAL A 51 11.61 0.81 4.78
N VAL A 52 10.84 1.82 5.17
CA VAL A 52 9.39 1.75 5.29
C VAL A 52 8.71 2.77 4.38
N LEU A 53 7.65 2.35 3.72
CA LEU A 53 6.71 3.21 3.03
C LEU A 53 5.35 3.17 3.74
N LYS A 54 4.99 4.25 4.40
CA LYS A 54 3.71 4.46 5.06
C LYS A 54 2.75 5.15 4.11
N LEU A 55 1.59 4.54 3.84
CA LEU A 55 0.54 5.09 2.98
C LEU A 55 -0.71 5.34 3.81
N GLY A 56 -1.01 6.61 4.11
CA GLY A 56 -2.08 7.03 5.01
C GLY A 56 -3.18 7.82 4.30
N VAL A 57 -4.01 7.17 3.46
CA VAL A 57 -5.09 7.85 2.73
C VAL A 57 -6.46 7.60 3.35
N SER A 58 -6.77 6.36 3.74
CA SER A 58 -8.04 6.03 4.40
C SER A 58 -8.01 6.25 5.90
N ALA A 59 -6.83 6.13 6.50
CA ALA A 59 -6.63 6.27 7.94
C ALA A 59 -5.18 6.66 8.24
N THR A 60 -4.95 7.19 9.43
CA THR A 60 -3.60 7.50 9.93
C THR A 60 -2.93 6.22 10.45
N VAL A 61 -1.72 5.95 9.96
CA VAL A 61 -0.84 4.90 10.51
C VAL A 61 0.20 5.60 11.41
N THR A 62 0.27 5.21 12.68
CA THR A 62 1.24 5.77 13.62
C THR A 62 2.58 5.08 13.53
N ASP A 63 3.66 5.80 13.76
CA ASP A 63 5.03 5.28 13.66
C ASP A 63 5.31 4.22 14.74
N ASP A 64 4.73 4.37 15.94
CA ASP A 64 4.84 3.40 17.04
C ASP A 64 4.38 1.99 16.64
N ARG A 65 3.30 1.90 15.83
CA ARG A 65 2.81 0.63 15.31
C ARG A 65 3.79 -0.01 14.34
N ILE A 66 4.45 0.79 13.54
CA ILE A 66 5.47 0.34 12.58
C ILE A 66 6.69 -0.16 13.34
N GLU A 67 7.16 0.61 14.33
CA GLU A 67 8.29 0.25 15.19
C GLU A 67 8.02 -1.04 15.97
N ALA A 68 6.80 -1.20 16.50
CA ALA A 68 6.40 -2.41 17.22
C ALA A 68 6.45 -3.67 16.35
N VAL A 69 6.16 -3.56 15.06
CA VAL A 69 6.21 -4.69 14.12
C VAL A 69 7.64 -5.02 13.70
N LEU A 70 8.46 -4.00 13.45
CA LEU A 70 9.81 -4.19 12.92
C LEU A 70 10.86 -4.41 14.01
N GLY A 71 10.54 -4.11 15.27
CA GLY A 71 11.45 -4.27 16.40
C GLY A 71 12.67 -3.34 16.38
N SER A 72 12.69 -2.33 15.51
CA SER A 72 13.80 -1.39 15.33
C SER A 72 13.30 -0.05 14.81
N LYS A 73 14.13 0.99 14.90
CA LYS A 73 13.81 2.30 14.31
C LYS A 73 13.94 2.26 12.80
N PRO A 74 12.84 2.36 12.06
CA PRO A 74 12.84 2.33 10.59
C PRO A 74 13.10 3.70 9.97
N ALA A 75 13.55 3.69 8.70
CA ALA A 75 13.57 4.86 7.84
C ALA A 75 12.20 5.02 7.17
N ILE A 76 11.32 5.87 7.74
CA ILE A 76 9.92 5.98 7.31
C ILE A 76 9.75 7.05 6.24
N TRP A 77 9.41 6.63 5.05
CA TRP A 77 8.87 7.45 3.98
C TRP A 77 7.35 7.46 4.09
N SER A 78 6.70 8.59 3.85
CA SER A 78 5.24 8.63 3.89
C SER A 78 4.62 9.33 2.68
N LEU A 79 3.42 8.85 2.32
CA LEU A 79 2.46 9.53 1.46
C LEU A 79 1.11 9.47 2.17
N SER A 80 0.55 10.61 2.51
CA SER A 80 -0.68 10.71 3.29
C SER A 80 -1.62 11.75 2.67
N ALA A 81 -2.93 11.52 2.81
CA ALA A 81 -3.89 12.59 2.58
C ALA A 81 -3.91 13.52 3.79
N ASP A 82 -4.15 14.81 3.58
CA ASP A 82 -4.21 15.79 4.67
C ASP A 82 -5.43 15.54 5.57
N ALA A 83 -6.53 15.02 5.00
CA ALA A 83 -7.73 14.60 5.71
C ALA A 83 -8.07 13.15 5.38
N PRO A 84 -7.42 12.15 6.02
CA PRO A 84 -7.66 10.74 5.72
C PRO A 84 -9.10 10.32 5.94
N GLY A 85 -9.66 9.54 5.00
CA GLY A 85 -11.05 9.06 5.10
C GLY A 85 -11.38 7.96 4.10
N ASN A 86 -12.43 7.19 4.41
CA ASN A 86 -12.79 6.02 3.59
C ASN A 86 -13.30 6.38 2.18
N ASP A 87 -14.06 7.48 2.05
CA ASP A 87 -14.67 7.92 0.78
C ASP A 87 -13.96 9.15 0.19
N ILE A 88 -12.67 9.30 0.49
CA ILE A 88 -11.87 10.46 0.08
C ILE A 88 -11.65 10.50 -1.44
N ILE A 89 -11.49 9.34 -2.08
CA ILE A 89 -11.23 9.26 -3.52
C ILE A 89 -12.53 9.34 -4.28
N ARG A 90 -12.83 10.52 -4.84
CA ARG A 90 -14.11 10.82 -5.52
C ARG A 90 -13.95 11.14 -7.01
N HIS A 91 -12.73 11.40 -7.47
CA HIS A 91 -12.43 11.76 -8.86
C HIS A 91 -11.26 10.92 -9.41
N PRO A 92 -11.24 10.62 -10.73
CA PRO A 92 -10.09 9.91 -11.34
C PRO A 92 -8.78 10.65 -11.20
N ASP A 93 -8.80 11.99 -11.13
CA ASP A 93 -7.61 12.82 -10.98
C ASP A 93 -6.95 12.66 -9.60
N ASP A 94 -7.74 12.29 -8.57
CA ASP A 94 -7.19 11.96 -7.26
C ASP A 94 -6.28 10.74 -7.35
N GLN A 95 -6.69 9.73 -8.14
CA GLN A 95 -5.86 8.55 -8.40
C GLN A 95 -4.63 8.87 -9.25
N ALA A 96 -4.80 9.76 -10.25
CA ALA A 96 -3.68 10.17 -11.10
C ALA A 96 -2.62 10.94 -10.29
N SER A 97 -3.05 11.84 -9.42
CA SER A 97 -2.19 12.61 -8.50
C SER A 97 -1.47 11.68 -7.54
N TYR A 98 -2.19 10.72 -6.93
CA TYR A 98 -1.61 9.71 -6.07
C TYR A 98 -0.52 8.89 -6.78
N ARG A 99 -0.79 8.37 -8.00
CA ARG A 99 0.19 7.62 -8.79
C ARG A 99 1.44 8.44 -9.08
N LYS A 100 1.28 9.70 -9.47
CA LYS A 100 2.42 10.60 -9.76
C LYS A 100 3.31 10.79 -8.53
N LEU A 101 2.71 11.06 -7.37
CA LEU A 101 3.44 11.24 -6.12
C LEU A 101 4.12 9.96 -5.67
N LEU A 102 3.42 8.84 -5.77
CA LEU A 102 3.96 7.54 -5.38
C LEU A 102 5.16 7.11 -6.25
N ARG A 103 5.11 7.35 -7.57
CA ARG A 103 6.28 7.13 -8.46
C ARG A 103 7.47 7.96 -8.02
N GLY A 104 7.28 9.27 -7.84
CA GLY A 104 8.35 10.14 -7.36
C GLY A 104 8.91 9.72 -6.01
N LEU A 105 8.07 9.15 -5.13
CA LEU A 105 8.50 8.65 -3.84
C LEU A 105 9.33 7.38 -3.98
N PHE A 106 8.94 6.43 -4.83
CA PHE A 106 9.74 5.24 -5.14
C PHE A 106 11.10 5.60 -5.75
N ASP A 107 11.15 6.58 -6.65
CA ASP A 107 12.42 7.03 -7.24
C ASP A 107 13.35 7.62 -6.18
N ARG A 108 12.82 8.41 -5.25
CA ARG A 108 13.58 8.96 -4.11
C ARG A 108 14.06 7.87 -3.15
N ILE A 109 13.21 6.89 -2.83
CA ILE A 109 13.58 5.75 -1.98
C ILE A 109 14.74 4.99 -2.64
N LYS A 110 14.62 4.66 -3.94
CA LYS A 110 15.65 3.97 -4.70
C LYS A 110 16.96 4.76 -4.76
N ALA A 111 16.88 6.08 -4.96
CA ALA A 111 18.08 6.94 -4.98
C ALA A 111 18.77 7.00 -3.62
N THR A 112 18.03 6.90 -2.52
CA THR A 112 18.56 7.03 -1.16
C THR A 112 19.08 5.71 -0.60
N HIS A 113 18.37 4.59 -0.82
CA HIS A 113 18.65 3.29 -0.21
C HIS A 113 19.18 2.25 -1.20
N GLY A 114 19.26 2.58 -2.48
CA GLY A 114 19.70 1.68 -3.55
C GLY A 114 18.57 0.76 -4.05
N PRO A 115 18.86 -0.01 -5.13
CA PRO A 115 17.83 -0.82 -5.80
C PRO A 115 17.52 -2.16 -5.13
N ALA A 116 18.38 -2.62 -4.22
CA ALA A 116 18.34 -4.00 -3.68
C ALA A 116 17.81 -4.11 -2.26
N GLY A 117 17.26 -3.04 -1.67
CA GLY A 117 16.74 -3.07 -0.30
C GLY A 117 15.31 -3.58 -0.21
N ASP A 118 15.02 -4.33 0.85
CA ASP A 118 13.63 -4.67 1.19
C ASP A 118 12.86 -3.40 1.56
N LEU A 119 11.69 -3.25 0.97
CA LEU A 119 10.78 -2.15 1.28
C LEU A 119 9.54 -2.68 2.00
N HIS A 120 9.39 -2.29 3.26
CA HIS A 120 8.22 -2.62 4.06
C HIS A 120 7.10 -1.60 3.77
N VAL A 121 5.95 -2.05 3.27
CA VAL A 121 4.84 -1.15 2.95
C VAL A 121 3.72 -1.32 3.97
N PHE A 122 3.29 -0.20 4.58
CA PHE A 122 2.19 -0.12 5.54
C PHE A 122 1.03 0.67 4.92
N PRO A 123 0.14 0.02 4.16
CA PRO A 123 -0.91 0.69 3.44
C PRO A 123 -2.19 0.83 4.26
N ALA A 124 -2.67 2.07 4.45
CA ALA A 124 -4.02 2.41 4.86
C ALA A 124 -4.66 3.22 3.72
N VAL A 125 -5.00 2.53 2.63
CA VAL A 125 -5.50 3.14 1.40
C VAL A 125 -6.82 2.51 0.94
N PRO A 126 -7.68 3.24 0.22
CA PRO A 126 -8.88 2.68 -0.40
C PRO A 126 -8.53 1.56 -1.39
N ALA A 127 -9.50 0.68 -1.68
CA ALA A 127 -9.31 -0.47 -2.56
C ALA A 127 -8.75 -0.10 -3.94
N SER A 128 -9.26 0.98 -4.55
CA SER A 128 -8.77 1.47 -5.83
C SER A 128 -7.29 1.88 -5.78
N LEU A 129 -6.89 2.61 -4.75
CA LEU A 129 -5.48 3.02 -4.58
C LEU A 129 -4.57 1.86 -4.19
N ALA A 130 -5.09 0.80 -3.54
CA ALA A 130 -4.31 -0.40 -3.31
C ALA A 130 -3.91 -1.07 -4.62
N VAL A 131 -4.82 -1.18 -5.59
CA VAL A 131 -4.50 -1.67 -6.94
C VAL A 131 -3.49 -0.75 -7.63
N GLU A 132 -3.72 0.57 -7.59
CA GLU A 132 -2.80 1.53 -8.20
C GLU A 132 -1.40 1.51 -7.55
N THR A 133 -1.31 1.28 -6.24
CA THR A 133 -0.02 1.08 -5.55
C THR A 133 0.76 -0.09 -6.15
N GLY A 134 0.08 -1.20 -6.39
CA GLY A 134 0.70 -2.37 -7.01
C GLY A 134 1.15 -2.13 -8.45
N ARG A 135 0.34 -1.40 -9.23
CA ARG A 135 0.65 -1.08 -10.64
C ARG A 135 1.88 -0.18 -10.78
N VAL A 136 2.04 0.78 -9.88
CA VAL A 136 3.16 1.75 -9.90
C VAL A 136 4.44 1.16 -9.33
N ARG A 137 4.35 0.07 -8.57
CA ARG A 137 5.47 -0.49 -7.83
C ARG A 137 6.61 -0.93 -8.76
N PRO A 138 7.88 -0.53 -8.49
CA PRO A 138 9.04 -1.07 -9.19
C PRO A 138 9.15 -2.59 -8.99
N ARG A 139 9.51 -3.34 -10.02
CA ARG A 139 9.63 -4.81 -9.99
C ARG A 139 10.69 -5.34 -9.00
N ILE A 140 11.49 -4.46 -8.43
CA ILE A 140 12.71 -4.76 -7.64
C ILE A 140 12.44 -4.82 -6.14
N CYS A 141 11.27 -4.38 -5.66
CA CYS A 141 10.99 -4.40 -4.22
C CYS A 141 10.41 -5.75 -3.80
N ALA A 142 11.15 -6.53 -3.01
CA ALA A 142 10.61 -7.68 -2.31
C ALA A 142 9.59 -7.20 -1.26
N TYR A 143 8.46 -7.88 -1.14
CA TYR A 143 7.50 -7.65 -0.06
C TYR A 143 7.92 -8.46 1.15
N SER A 144 8.17 -7.84 2.27
CA SER A 144 8.17 -8.55 3.53
C SER A 144 6.71 -8.86 3.92
N ALA A 145 6.42 -10.12 4.21
CA ALA A 145 5.09 -10.62 4.58
C ALA A 145 4.51 -9.96 5.84
N HIS A 146 5.32 -9.27 6.64
CA HIS A 146 4.91 -8.60 7.88
C HIS A 146 3.92 -7.44 7.68
N CYS A 147 3.80 -6.91 6.47
CA CYS A 147 2.81 -5.87 6.14
C CYS A 147 1.35 -6.35 6.26
N MET A 148 1.12 -7.67 6.29
CA MET A 148 -0.21 -8.28 6.27
C MET A 148 -0.95 -8.22 7.61
N THR A 149 -0.22 -8.34 8.71
CA THR A 149 -0.81 -8.47 10.06
C THR A 149 -1.49 -7.19 10.54
N LEU A 150 -1.02 -6.01 10.14
CA LEU A 150 -1.59 -4.74 10.57
C LEU A 150 -2.94 -4.41 9.92
N MET A 151 -3.20 -4.88 8.68
CA MET A 151 -4.50 -4.66 8.04
C MET A 151 -5.62 -5.51 8.66
N LEU A 152 -5.30 -6.70 9.15
CA LEU A 152 -6.28 -7.59 9.80
C LEU A 152 -6.71 -7.07 11.17
N ASN A 153 -5.84 -6.36 11.89
CA ASN A 153 -6.14 -5.77 13.19
C ASN A 153 -6.92 -4.45 13.14
N CYS A 154 -7.11 -3.85 11.97
CA CYS A 154 -7.91 -2.63 11.80
C CYS A 154 -9.40 -2.88 11.61
N TYR A 155 -9.85 -4.15 11.53
CA TYR A 155 -11.25 -4.53 11.43
C TYR A 155 -11.62 -5.55 12.52
N PRO A 156 -11.99 -5.12 13.71
CA PRO A 156 -12.56 -6.02 14.72
C PRO A 156 -14.06 -6.20 14.44
N GLY A 157 -14.42 -7.13 13.59
CA GLY A 157 -15.80 -7.58 13.42
C GLY A 157 -15.90 -9.08 13.74
N PRO A 158 -16.83 -9.51 14.61
CA PRO A 158 -16.90 -10.93 15.06
C PRO A 158 -17.34 -11.92 13.99
N ASP A 159 -17.78 -11.48 12.79
CA ASP A 159 -18.37 -12.34 11.75
C ASP A 159 -17.63 -12.28 10.40
N ASP A 160 -16.33 -11.99 10.39
CA ASP A 160 -15.60 -11.74 9.15
C ASP A 160 -15.08 -13.03 8.48
N CYS A 161 -15.96 -13.64 7.65
CA CYS A 161 -15.57 -14.72 6.73
C CYS A 161 -14.44 -14.33 5.78
N ILE A 162 -14.31 -13.05 5.45
CA ILE A 162 -13.28 -12.52 4.53
C ILE A 162 -11.92 -12.51 5.24
N GLY A 163 -11.86 -12.13 6.51
CA GLY A 163 -10.64 -12.18 7.31
C GLY A 163 -10.08 -13.58 7.46
N ARG A 164 -10.96 -14.58 7.64
CA ARG A 164 -10.57 -16.00 7.71
C ARG A 164 -10.07 -16.53 6.36
N LEU A 165 -10.70 -16.13 5.25
CA LEU A 165 -10.27 -16.52 3.91
C LEU A 165 -8.92 -15.90 3.54
N LEU A 166 -8.73 -14.62 3.88
CA LEU A 166 -7.46 -13.92 3.67
C LEU A 166 -6.33 -14.49 4.54
N SER A 167 -6.61 -14.89 5.77
CA SER A 167 -5.64 -15.55 6.65
C SER A 167 -5.21 -16.91 6.11
N ALA A 168 -6.14 -17.70 5.58
CA ALA A 168 -5.85 -19.01 4.97
C ALA A 168 -5.02 -18.87 3.69
N LEU A 169 -5.34 -17.91 2.82
CA LEU A 169 -4.56 -17.61 1.60
C LEU A 169 -3.16 -17.08 1.91
N CYS A 170 -2.99 -16.35 3.02
CA CYS A 170 -1.68 -15.92 3.48
C CYS A 170 -0.80 -17.08 3.90
N HIS A 171 -1.34 -18.05 4.61
CA HIS A 171 -0.60 -19.24 5.06
C HIS A 171 -0.13 -20.10 3.89
N GLU A 172 -0.94 -20.23 2.83
CA GLU A 172 -0.55 -20.98 1.63
C GLU A 172 0.53 -20.28 0.81
N THR A 173 0.49 -18.95 0.70
CA THR A 173 1.53 -18.20 -0.01
C THR A 173 2.86 -18.20 0.73
N GLU A 174 2.87 -18.17 2.05
CA GLU A 174 4.09 -18.23 2.85
C GLU A 174 4.80 -19.61 2.70
N GLN A 175 4.04 -20.70 2.66
CA GLN A 175 4.60 -22.04 2.44
C GLN A 175 5.15 -22.22 1.01
N HIS A 176 4.54 -21.59 0.01
CA HIS A 176 5.03 -21.66 -1.36
C HIS A 176 6.36 -20.91 -1.57
N TYR A 177 6.59 -19.80 -0.84
CA TYR A 177 7.85 -19.05 -0.91
C TYR A 177 8.99 -19.73 -0.14
N LEU A 178 8.70 -20.42 0.96
CA LEU A 178 9.70 -21.15 1.73
C LEU A 178 10.19 -22.43 1.02
N ASN A 179 9.38 -23.00 0.15
CA ASN A 179 9.72 -24.22 -0.61
C ASN A 179 10.37 -23.95 -1.98
N ALA A 180 10.46 -22.72 -2.42
CA ALA A 180 11.18 -22.34 -3.64
C ALA A 180 12.65 -22.07 -3.32
N SER A 181 13.41 -23.10 -3.02
CA SER A 181 14.89 -23.04 -3.02
C SER A 181 15.37 -22.74 -4.44
N PRO A 182 16.29 -21.78 -4.62
CA PRO A 182 16.87 -21.54 -5.92
C PRO A 182 17.76 -22.74 -6.32
N ILE A 183 17.33 -23.50 -7.31
CA ILE A 183 18.22 -24.40 -8.03
C ILE A 183 18.99 -23.49 -9.01
N TYR A 184 20.19 -23.14 -8.65
CA TYR A 184 21.20 -22.69 -9.60
C TYR A 184 22.32 -23.75 -9.68
N PRO A 185 22.69 -24.17 -10.90
CA PRO A 185 23.86 -24.98 -11.14
C PRO A 185 25.16 -24.20 -10.97
#